data_ea9cd040d6ac1d7cbad81220ce914ea8
#
_entry.id   ea9cd040d6ac1d7cbad81220ce914ea8
#
_cell.length_a   1.000
_cell.length_b   1.000
_cell.length_c   1.000
_cell.angle_alpha   90.00
_cell.angle_beta   90.00
_cell.angle_gamma   90.00
#
_symmetry.space_group_name_H-M   'P 1'
#
loop_
_entity.id
_entity.type
_entity.pdbx_description
1 polymer ?
#
loop_
_entity_poly.entity_id
_entity_poly.type
_entity_poly.pdbx_seq_one_letter_code
_entity_poly.pdbx_strand_id
1 'polypeptide(L)'
;MKNGNYEYTGWKANGFMALALVLAGIAASIYAIKIGVDSDSTVVVLGAVLLLALCLMSTKGFILMEPNEARVLTFFGKYCGSFYNTGFWWINFLMSTKKISLRARNLNAEPIKVNDKTGNPVMIGMVLVWRLKRDEIYRAVFDIDVAANAQGMVSQSARMNMLESFVSVQSDAALRQVAGYYAYDNNDTTGDEVTLRSNSDEINEVLETRLAERLAIAGIEVVEARINYLAYAPEIAAVMLRRQQADAIISAREKIVEGAVSMVKMALDRLADDGVVELDEERKAAMVTNLLVVLCGDEGAQPVVNAGTLHH
;
A
#
# COMPACT_ATOMS: atom_id res chain seq x y z
N MET A 1 24.36 8.22 16.12
CA MET A 1 24.82 6.82 16.09
C MET A 1 25.37 6.55 14.70
N LYS A 2 26.73 6.46 14.58
CA LYS A 2 27.40 6.30 13.27
C LYS A 2 27.56 4.83 12.97
N ASN A 3 27.21 4.46 11.72
CA ASN A 3 27.48 3.19 11.00
C ASN A 3 27.16 1.87 11.73
N GLY A 4 26.10 1.37 11.54
CA GLY A 4 25.44 0.39 10.74
C GLY A 4 25.64 -1.07 10.98
N ASN A 5 26.08 -1.63 12.11
CA ASN A 5 25.80 -3.03 12.37
C ASN A 5 24.70 -3.12 13.46
N TYR A 6 23.45 -3.13 13.00
CA TYR A 6 22.30 -3.29 13.90
C TYR A 6 22.11 -4.75 14.35
N GLU A 7 22.96 -5.68 13.88
CA GLU A 7 22.94 -7.07 14.29
C GLU A 7 23.66 -7.24 15.63
N TYR A 8 23.07 -8.03 16.51
CA TYR A 8 23.68 -8.36 17.80
C TYR A 8 24.93 -9.22 17.62
N THR A 9 26.08 -8.69 17.98
CA THR A 9 27.41 -9.36 17.93
C THR A 9 27.87 -9.89 19.28
N GLY A 10 27.08 -9.74 20.33
CA GLY A 10 27.43 -10.18 21.67
C GLY A 10 27.39 -11.70 21.86
N TRP A 11 27.63 -12.13 23.07
CA TRP A 11 27.72 -13.54 23.44
C TRP A 11 26.35 -14.24 23.20
N LYS A 12 26.36 -15.28 22.37
CA LYS A 12 25.25 -16.16 22.06
C LYS A 12 25.72 -17.62 22.12
N ALA A 13 24.93 -18.49 22.70
CA ALA A 13 25.20 -19.91 22.78
C ALA A 13 24.04 -20.72 22.20
N ASN A 14 24.32 -21.91 21.74
CA ASN A 14 23.29 -22.87 21.33
C ASN A 14 22.36 -23.16 22.51
N GLY A 15 21.05 -22.99 22.35
CA GLY A 15 20.07 -23.17 23.42
C GLY A 15 20.06 -24.57 24.01
N PHE A 16 20.25 -25.61 23.19
CA PHE A 16 20.29 -27.00 23.70
C PHE A 16 21.51 -27.25 24.57
N MET A 17 22.70 -26.76 24.18
CA MET A 17 23.90 -26.86 25.00
C MET A 17 23.77 -26.09 26.32
N ALA A 18 23.25 -24.86 26.23
CA ALA A 18 23.02 -24.05 27.43
C ALA A 18 21.98 -24.70 28.36
N LEU A 19 20.91 -25.32 27.81
CA LEU A 19 19.92 -26.05 28.59
C LEU A 19 20.53 -27.24 29.32
N ALA A 20 21.35 -28.04 28.62
CA ALA A 20 22.06 -29.15 29.24
C ALA A 20 22.99 -28.70 30.40
N LEU A 21 23.73 -27.58 30.20
CA LEU A 21 24.57 -26.99 31.22
C LEU A 21 23.77 -26.48 32.43
N VAL A 22 22.66 -25.80 32.20
CA VAL A 22 21.77 -25.32 33.27
C VAL A 22 21.18 -26.49 34.06
N LEU A 23 20.70 -27.53 33.38
CA LEU A 23 20.17 -28.73 34.05
C LEU A 23 21.25 -29.47 34.86
N ALA A 24 22.45 -29.62 34.31
CA ALA A 24 23.58 -30.20 35.02
C ALA A 24 23.98 -29.35 36.24
N GLY A 25 23.97 -28.02 36.11
CA GLY A 25 24.22 -27.09 37.20
C GLY A 25 23.18 -27.17 38.32
N ILE A 26 21.91 -27.31 37.98
CA ILE A 26 20.83 -27.52 38.95
C ILE A 26 21.01 -28.85 39.68
N ALA A 27 21.27 -29.95 38.94
CA ALA A 27 21.50 -31.25 39.53
C ALA A 27 22.74 -31.24 40.49
N ALA A 28 23.85 -30.63 40.04
CA ALA A 28 25.05 -30.46 40.86
C ALA A 28 24.82 -29.63 42.11
N SER A 29 24.04 -28.54 42.02
CA SER A 29 23.72 -27.70 43.18
C SER A 29 22.85 -28.44 44.21
N ILE A 30 21.87 -29.23 43.79
CA ILE A 30 21.05 -30.04 44.67
C ILE A 30 21.89 -31.10 45.37
N TYR A 31 22.80 -31.76 44.62
CA TYR A 31 23.71 -32.76 45.18
C TYR A 31 24.68 -32.11 46.18
N ALA A 32 25.22 -30.95 45.88
CA ALA A 32 26.10 -30.20 46.77
C ALA A 32 25.40 -29.74 48.07
N ILE A 33 24.10 -29.35 47.99
CA ILE A 33 23.28 -29.06 49.17
C ILE A 33 23.21 -30.28 50.08
N LYS A 34 22.93 -31.46 49.50
CA LYS A 34 22.85 -32.70 50.28
C LYS A 34 24.19 -32.99 51.01
N ILE A 35 25.32 -32.96 50.30
CA ILE A 35 26.65 -33.17 50.89
C ILE A 35 26.96 -32.12 51.98
N GLY A 36 26.63 -30.84 51.73
CA GLY A 36 26.84 -29.76 52.68
C GLY A 36 26.07 -29.93 53.97
N VAL A 37 24.85 -30.48 53.90
CA VAL A 37 24.04 -30.81 55.08
C VAL A 37 24.60 -32.02 55.81
N ASP A 38 24.99 -33.10 55.09
CA ASP A 38 25.56 -34.31 55.67
C ASP A 38 26.94 -34.05 56.35
N SER A 39 27.74 -33.06 55.86
CA SER A 39 29.04 -32.68 56.39
C SER A 39 29.02 -31.49 57.37
N ASP A 40 27.84 -30.98 57.71
CA ASP A 40 27.60 -29.84 58.59
C ASP A 40 28.36 -28.56 58.18
N SER A 41 28.65 -28.43 56.88
CA SER A 41 29.42 -27.34 56.28
C SER A 41 28.51 -26.23 55.73
N THR A 42 28.28 -25.18 56.48
CA THR A 42 27.45 -24.01 56.09
C THR A 42 27.97 -23.30 54.84
N VAL A 43 29.28 -23.31 54.59
CA VAL A 43 29.89 -22.66 53.42
C VAL A 43 29.53 -23.39 52.13
N VAL A 44 29.52 -24.73 52.14
CA VAL A 44 29.14 -25.57 50.99
C VAL A 44 27.67 -25.37 50.69
N VAL A 45 26.82 -25.34 51.69
CA VAL A 45 25.36 -25.10 51.51
C VAL A 45 25.09 -23.74 50.91
N LEU A 46 25.72 -22.67 51.44
CA LEU A 46 25.55 -21.31 50.88
C LEU A 46 26.03 -21.21 49.45
N GLY A 47 27.18 -21.80 49.10
CA GLY A 47 27.69 -21.83 47.72
C GLY A 47 26.76 -22.57 46.76
N ALA A 48 26.22 -23.69 47.21
CA ALA A 48 25.28 -24.50 46.40
C ALA A 48 23.94 -23.76 46.16
N VAL A 49 23.42 -23.06 47.16
CA VAL A 49 22.22 -22.22 47.04
C VAL A 49 22.45 -21.05 46.06
N LEU A 50 23.63 -20.41 46.16
CA LEU A 50 23.97 -19.34 45.20
C LEU A 50 24.07 -19.87 43.77
N LEU A 51 24.69 -21.04 43.57
CA LEU A 51 24.77 -21.69 42.27
C LEU A 51 23.37 -22.00 41.70
N LEU A 52 22.49 -22.54 42.55
CA LEU A 52 21.11 -22.81 42.19
C LEU A 52 20.37 -21.53 41.74
N ALA A 53 20.53 -20.45 42.48
CA ALA A 53 19.94 -19.16 42.15
C ALA A 53 20.43 -18.63 40.80
N LEU A 54 21.75 -18.75 40.53
CA LEU A 54 22.35 -18.36 39.26
C LEU A 54 21.80 -19.21 38.07
N CYS A 55 21.67 -20.52 38.26
CA CYS A 55 21.09 -21.41 37.28
C CYS A 55 19.62 -21.06 36.96
N LEU A 56 18.83 -20.77 37.99
CA LEU A 56 17.43 -20.34 37.83
C LEU A 56 17.32 -18.96 37.13
N MET A 57 18.20 -18.01 37.47
CA MET A 57 18.24 -16.73 36.78
C MET A 57 18.64 -16.88 35.30
N SER A 58 19.57 -17.80 35.00
CA SER A 58 20.03 -18.09 33.64
C SER A 58 18.92 -18.59 32.73
N THR A 59 17.83 -19.17 33.25
CA THR A 59 16.69 -19.64 32.46
C THR A 59 15.98 -18.52 31.70
N LYS A 60 16.03 -17.26 32.16
CA LYS A 60 15.50 -16.10 31.45
C LYS A 60 16.24 -15.80 30.14
N GLY A 61 17.44 -16.32 29.96
CA GLY A 61 18.24 -16.13 28.75
C GLY A 61 17.81 -16.98 27.54
N PHE A 62 16.92 -17.95 27.72
CA PHE A 62 16.46 -18.78 26.61
C PHE A 62 15.49 -18.06 25.72
N ILE A 63 15.77 -18.08 24.41
CA ILE A 63 14.95 -17.49 23.37
C ILE A 63 14.69 -18.50 22.26
N LEU A 64 13.44 -18.58 21.86
CA LEU A 64 13.00 -19.31 20.66
C LEU A 64 12.69 -18.28 19.57
N MET A 65 13.27 -18.51 18.38
CA MET A 65 13.13 -17.60 17.24
C MET A 65 12.57 -18.36 16.05
N GLU A 66 11.44 -17.89 15.52
CA GLU A 66 10.84 -18.39 14.29
C GLU A 66 11.42 -17.67 13.05
N PRO A 67 11.28 -18.25 11.85
CA PRO A 67 11.61 -17.55 10.61
C PRO A 67 10.79 -16.26 10.46
N ASN A 68 11.43 -15.20 9.94
CA ASN A 68 10.85 -13.86 9.80
C ASN A 68 10.40 -13.21 11.11
N GLU A 69 11.11 -13.50 12.19
CA GLU A 69 11.01 -12.81 13.45
C GLU A 69 12.34 -12.19 13.83
N ALA A 70 12.27 -11.11 14.59
CA ALA A 70 13.43 -10.47 15.17
C ALA A 70 13.20 -10.14 16.64
N ARG A 71 14.29 -10.05 17.40
CA ARG A 71 14.27 -9.55 18.77
C ARG A 71 15.23 -8.38 18.90
N VAL A 72 14.70 -7.27 19.37
CA VAL A 72 15.49 -6.10 19.74
C VAL A 72 15.98 -6.29 21.16
N LEU A 73 17.29 -6.22 21.35
CA LEU A 73 17.96 -6.46 22.63
C LEU A 73 18.36 -5.15 23.27
N THR A 74 18.00 -5.00 24.54
CA THR A 74 18.43 -3.85 25.36
C THR A 74 19.07 -4.33 26.64
N PHE A 75 20.17 -3.68 27.05
CA PHE A 75 20.88 -3.94 28.29
C PHE A 75 20.81 -2.67 29.15
N PHE A 76 20.09 -2.73 30.28
CA PHE A 76 19.83 -1.60 31.14
C PHE A 76 19.44 -0.30 30.41
N GLY A 77 18.51 -0.43 29.44
CA GLY A 77 18.01 0.70 28.64
C GLY A 77 18.88 1.06 27.42
N LYS A 78 20.12 0.53 27.31
CA LYS A 78 20.97 0.75 26.14
C LYS A 78 20.64 -0.27 25.06
N TYR A 79 20.41 0.18 23.82
CA TYR A 79 20.25 -0.70 22.65
C TYR A 79 21.57 -1.42 22.34
N CYS A 80 21.54 -2.77 22.30
CA CYS A 80 22.69 -3.62 22.06
C CYS A 80 22.68 -4.30 20.69
N GLY A 81 21.60 -4.17 19.93
CA GLY A 81 21.47 -4.77 18.62
C GLY A 81 20.19 -5.58 18.46
N SER A 82 19.96 -6.05 17.26
CA SER A 82 18.81 -6.88 16.91
C SER A 82 19.27 -8.30 16.58
N PHE A 83 18.53 -9.29 17.04
CA PHE A 83 18.83 -10.71 16.89
C PHE A 83 17.90 -11.33 15.85
N TYR A 84 18.47 -12.02 14.83
CA TYR A 84 17.74 -12.56 13.68
C TYR A 84 17.89 -14.06 13.48
N ASN A 85 18.82 -14.70 14.22
CA ASN A 85 19.12 -16.11 14.02
C ASN A 85 17.93 -16.97 14.47
N THR A 86 17.42 -17.78 13.56
CA THR A 86 16.31 -18.71 13.82
C THR A 86 16.79 -19.89 14.68
N GLY A 87 15.85 -20.48 15.41
CA GLY A 87 16.11 -21.63 16.27
C GLY A 87 16.11 -21.31 17.75
N PHE A 88 16.66 -22.23 18.53
CA PHE A 88 16.73 -22.15 19.99
C PHE A 88 18.11 -21.67 20.43
N TRP A 89 18.14 -20.49 21.08
CA TRP A 89 19.36 -19.80 21.49
C TRP A 89 19.31 -19.41 22.96
N TRP A 90 20.50 -19.27 23.55
CA TRP A 90 20.67 -18.67 24.84
C TRP A 90 21.49 -17.38 24.72
N ILE A 91 20.98 -16.31 25.31
CA ILE A 91 21.62 -14.98 25.39
C ILE A 91 21.77 -14.58 26.85
N ASN A 92 22.47 -13.48 27.11
CA ASN A 92 22.63 -12.95 28.44
C ASN A 92 21.24 -12.67 29.10
N PHE A 93 20.99 -13.32 30.23
CA PHE A 93 19.73 -13.26 30.98
C PHE A 93 19.39 -11.88 31.56
N LEU A 94 20.38 -10.96 31.65
CA LEU A 94 20.19 -9.57 32.08
C LEU A 94 19.64 -8.67 30.96
N MET A 95 19.55 -9.17 29.73
CA MET A 95 19.01 -8.40 28.60
C MET A 95 17.49 -8.45 28.58
N SER A 96 16.88 -7.29 28.34
CA SER A 96 15.48 -7.19 27.99
C SER A 96 15.30 -7.39 26.49
N THR A 97 14.31 -8.20 26.09
CA THR A 97 14.06 -8.54 24.69
C THR A 97 12.69 -8.10 24.26
N LYS A 98 12.60 -7.46 23.10
CA LYS A 98 11.32 -7.07 22.48
C LYS A 98 11.17 -7.82 21.15
N LYS A 99 10.21 -8.75 21.08
CA LYS A 99 9.92 -9.56 19.89
C LYS A 99 9.10 -8.76 18.89
N ILE A 100 9.42 -8.87 17.58
CA ILE A 100 8.73 -8.21 16.49
C ILE A 100 8.69 -9.12 15.25
N SER A 101 7.63 -9.02 14.44
CA SER A 101 7.48 -9.79 13.20
C SER A 101 8.00 -9.00 12.01
N LEU A 102 8.72 -9.67 11.11
CA LEU A 102 9.20 -9.14 9.83
C LEU A 102 8.34 -9.60 8.64
N ARG A 103 7.28 -10.35 8.91
CA ARG A 103 6.38 -10.84 7.87
C ARG A 103 5.66 -9.67 7.23
N ALA A 104 5.47 -9.74 5.91
CA ALA A 104 4.65 -8.77 5.20
C ALA A 104 3.21 -8.81 5.71
N ARG A 105 2.57 -7.64 5.76
CA ARG A 105 1.19 -7.44 6.18
C ARG A 105 0.44 -6.65 5.14
N ASN A 106 -0.83 -6.94 5.02
CA ASN A 106 -1.76 -6.19 4.19
C ASN A 106 -2.58 -5.24 5.05
N LEU A 107 -2.65 -3.98 4.63
CA LEU A 107 -3.59 -3.00 5.10
C LEU A 107 -4.59 -2.72 3.98
N ASN A 108 -5.87 -2.92 4.26
CA ASN A 108 -6.95 -2.45 3.40
C ASN A 108 -7.51 -1.18 4.04
N ALA A 109 -7.10 -0.02 3.51
CA ALA A 109 -7.57 1.26 4.01
C ALA A 109 -9.01 1.50 3.54
N GLU A 110 -9.90 1.84 4.48
CA GLU A 110 -11.26 2.22 4.15
C GLU A 110 -11.28 3.46 3.25
N PRO A 111 -12.22 3.55 2.30
CA PRO A 111 -12.33 4.71 1.43
C PRO A 111 -12.55 6.01 2.21
N ILE A 112 -11.67 6.98 2.01
CA ILE A 112 -11.75 8.31 2.60
C ILE A 112 -12.29 9.32 1.59
N LYS A 113 -13.05 10.30 2.10
CA LYS A 113 -13.51 11.43 1.30
C LYS A 113 -12.42 12.49 1.21
N VAL A 114 -12.05 12.83 -0.03
CA VAL A 114 -11.03 13.83 -0.35
C VAL A 114 -11.49 14.69 -1.53
N ASN A 115 -10.87 15.85 -1.74
CA ASN A 115 -11.09 16.62 -2.95
C ASN A 115 -9.98 16.34 -3.96
N ASP A 116 -10.36 16.17 -5.21
CA ASP A 116 -9.42 16.07 -6.33
C ASP A 116 -8.79 17.44 -6.68
N LYS A 117 -7.92 17.48 -7.70
CA LYS A 117 -7.26 18.72 -8.20
C LYS A 117 -8.27 19.80 -8.59
N THR A 118 -9.44 19.42 -9.06
CA THR A 118 -10.52 20.33 -9.51
C THR A 118 -11.47 20.73 -8.39
N GLY A 119 -11.29 20.18 -7.18
CA GLY A 119 -12.14 20.47 -6.02
C GLY A 119 -13.38 19.57 -5.91
N ASN A 120 -13.52 18.57 -6.77
CA ASN A 120 -14.61 17.61 -6.67
C ASN A 120 -14.39 16.64 -5.51
N PRO A 121 -15.39 16.39 -4.65
CA PRO A 121 -15.28 15.39 -3.60
C PRO A 121 -15.34 13.97 -4.20
N VAL A 122 -14.27 13.20 -3.93
CA VAL A 122 -14.12 11.81 -4.35
C VAL A 122 -13.89 10.92 -3.14
N MET A 123 -14.32 9.66 -3.25
CA MET A 123 -14.03 8.59 -2.30
C MET A 123 -12.88 7.77 -2.88
N ILE A 124 -11.77 7.68 -2.14
CA ILE A 124 -10.58 6.94 -2.56
C ILE A 124 -10.14 6.00 -1.45
N GLY A 125 -9.89 4.74 -1.80
CA GLY A 125 -9.36 3.71 -0.92
C GLY A 125 -8.12 3.07 -1.53
N MET A 126 -7.32 2.40 -0.69
CA MET A 126 -6.11 1.72 -1.14
C MET A 126 -5.87 0.41 -0.40
N VAL A 127 -5.12 -0.46 -1.03
CA VAL A 127 -4.48 -1.62 -0.40
C VAL A 127 -2.99 -1.37 -0.35
N LEU A 128 -2.39 -1.61 0.81
CA LEU A 128 -0.97 -1.44 1.05
C LEU A 128 -0.39 -2.74 1.60
N VAL A 129 0.65 -3.25 0.96
CA VAL A 129 1.48 -4.33 1.48
C VAL A 129 2.76 -3.71 2.06
N TRP A 130 3.00 -3.97 3.33
CA TRP A 130 4.13 -3.39 4.05
C TRP A 130 4.84 -4.42 4.93
N ARG A 131 6.11 -4.18 5.23
CA ARG A 131 6.90 -4.96 6.18
C ARG A 131 7.93 -4.08 6.88
N LEU A 132 8.51 -4.58 7.96
CA LEU A 132 9.61 -3.89 8.64
C LEU A 132 10.92 -4.17 7.91
N LYS A 133 11.73 -3.12 7.71
CA LYS A 133 13.10 -3.25 7.20
C LYS A 133 13.97 -3.92 8.25
N ARG A 134 14.69 -4.97 7.82
CA ARG A 134 15.53 -5.75 8.71
C ARG A 134 16.57 -4.91 9.45
N ASP A 135 17.16 -3.96 8.75
CA ASP A 135 18.25 -3.14 9.29
C ASP A 135 17.77 -1.97 10.16
N GLU A 136 16.49 -1.62 10.11
CA GLU A 136 15.92 -0.45 10.78
C GLU A 136 14.85 -0.79 11.84
N ILE A 137 14.76 -2.05 12.27
CA ILE A 137 13.73 -2.52 13.22
C ILE A 137 13.72 -1.72 14.52
N TYR A 138 14.89 -1.21 14.94
CA TYR A 138 14.99 -0.41 16.15
C TYR A 138 14.09 0.82 16.10
N ARG A 139 13.89 1.43 14.92
CA ARG A 139 13.00 2.58 14.73
C ARG A 139 11.55 2.22 15.05
N ALA A 140 11.07 1.09 14.53
CA ALA A 140 9.72 0.60 14.81
C ALA A 140 9.47 0.32 16.32
N VAL A 141 10.54 0.12 17.09
CA VAL A 141 10.46 -0.24 18.51
C VAL A 141 10.66 0.96 19.43
N PHE A 142 11.45 1.96 19.02
CA PHE A 142 11.86 3.08 19.88
C PHE A 142 11.43 4.45 19.39
N ASP A 143 11.23 4.62 18.06
CA ASP A 143 10.89 5.93 17.50
C ASP A 143 9.36 6.10 17.38
N ILE A 144 8.61 4.99 17.43
CA ILE A 144 7.14 5.01 17.45
C ILE A 144 6.68 4.74 18.89
N ASP A 145 5.90 5.67 19.44
CA ASP A 145 5.34 5.50 20.77
C ASP A 145 4.25 4.43 20.75
N VAL A 146 4.45 3.41 21.57
CA VAL A 146 3.51 2.31 21.75
C VAL A 146 2.92 2.50 23.14
N ALA A 147 1.63 2.94 23.22
CA ALA A 147 0.95 3.06 24.50
C ALA A 147 1.06 1.74 25.26
N ALA A 148 1.82 1.77 26.36
CA ALA A 148 2.00 0.62 27.22
C ALA A 148 0.67 0.36 27.96
N ASN A 149 0.23 -0.90 27.95
CA ASN A 149 -0.84 -1.30 28.84
C ASN A 149 -0.41 -1.08 30.30
N ALA A 150 -1.38 -0.93 31.22
CA ALA A 150 -1.16 -0.65 32.65
C ALA A 150 -0.17 -1.58 33.38
N GLN A 151 0.30 -2.63 32.74
CA GLN A 151 1.29 -3.60 33.24
C GLN A 151 2.69 -3.48 32.64
N GLY A 152 2.97 -2.45 31.80
CA GLY A 152 4.30 -2.20 31.24
C GLY A 152 4.83 -3.23 30.22
N MET A 153 4.10 -4.31 29.98
CA MET A 153 4.48 -5.36 29.02
C MET A 153 3.62 -5.23 27.76
N VAL A 154 4.23 -4.77 26.68
CA VAL A 154 3.58 -4.70 25.36
C VAL A 154 3.79 -6.03 24.66
N SER A 155 2.69 -6.76 24.40
CA SER A 155 2.75 -7.99 23.61
C SER A 155 3.20 -7.71 22.15
N GLN A 156 3.73 -8.73 21.45
CA GLN A 156 4.10 -8.60 20.03
C GLN A 156 2.90 -8.15 19.18
N SER A 157 1.71 -8.73 19.42
CA SER A 157 0.48 -8.39 18.70
C SER A 157 0.07 -6.94 18.94
N ALA A 158 0.10 -6.46 20.18
CA ALA A 158 -0.24 -5.08 20.49
C ALA A 158 0.70 -4.09 19.76
N ARG A 159 2.01 -4.38 19.73
CA ARG A 159 2.98 -3.55 19.01
C ARG A 159 2.72 -3.55 17.50
N MET A 160 2.43 -4.71 16.91
CA MET A 160 2.15 -4.79 15.49
C MET A 160 0.84 -4.06 15.12
N ASN A 161 -0.20 -4.13 15.95
CA ASN A 161 -1.45 -3.40 15.73
C ASN A 161 -1.25 -1.88 15.81
N MET A 162 -0.36 -1.40 16.67
CA MET A 162 -0.05 0.03 16.72
C MET A 162 0.75 0.51 15.51
N LEU A 163 1.70 -0.31 15.02
CA LEU A 163 2.37 -0.01 13.76
C LEU A 163 1.38 0.00 12.59
N GLU A 164 0.41 -0.90 12.58
CA GLU A 164 -0.66 -0.93 11.59
C GLU A 164 -1.56 0.33 11.66
N SER A 165 -1.91 0.77 12.87
CA SER A 165 -2.62 2.05 13.07
C SER A 165 -1.79 3.24 12.59
N PHE A 166 -0.48 3.27 12.88
CA PHE A 166 0.42 4.30 12.35
C PHE A 166 0.46 4.29 10.82
N VAL A 167 0.60 3.10 10.21
CA VAL A 167 0.58 2.93 8.75
C VAL A 167 -0.73 3.43 8.18
N SER A 168 -1.89 3.10 8.78
CA SER A 168 -3.21 3.56 8.33
C SER A 168 -3.31 5.07 8.31
N VAL A 169 -2.93 5.75 9.38
CA VAL A 169 -2.96 7.23 9.45
C VAL A 169 -2.05 7.88 8.41
N GLN A 170 -0.84 7.32 8.19
CA GLN A 170 0.08 7.84 7.17
C GLN A 170 -0.43 7.56 5.76
N SER A 171 -1.12 6.44 5.56
CA SER A 171 -1.78 6.07 4.30
C SER A 171 -2.88 7.04 3.92
N ASP A 172 -3.75 7.39 4.86
CA ASP A 172 -4.81 8.39 4.64
C ASP A 172 -4.23 9.77 4.27
N ALA A 173 -3.15 10.15 4.93
CA ALA A 173 -2.46 11.40 4.63
C ALA A 173 -1.81 11.40 3.24
N ALA A 174 -1.22 10.27 2.81
CA ALA A 174 -0.64 10.12 1.48
C ALA A 174 -1.71 10.11 0.39
N LEU A 175 -2.81 9.36 0.58
CA LEU A 175 -3.96 9.34 -0.33
C LEU A 175 -4.54 10.74 -0.55
N ARG A 176 -4.75 11.49 0.54
CA ARG A 176 -5.27 12.86 0.48
C ARG A 176 -4.34 13.79 -0.29
N GLN A 177 -3.04 13.62 -0.13
CA GLN A 177 -2.04 14.41 -0.84
C GLN A 177 -2.03 14.06 -2.33
N VAL A 178 -2.01 12.77 -2.68
CA VAL A 178 -1.98 12.32 -4.08
C VAL A 178 -3.27 12.70 -4.80
N ALA A 179 -4.44 12.48 -4.18
CA ALA A 179 -5.72 12.87 -4.75
C ALA A 179 -5.80 14.37 -5.08
N GLY A 180 -5.20 15.23 -4.26
CA GLY A 180 -5.18 16.67 -4.51
C GLY A 180 -4.29 17.11 -5.68
N TYR A 181 -3.40 16.26 -6.18
CA TYR A 181 -2.55 16.59 -7.33
C TYR A 181 -3.17 16.20 -8.68
N TYR A 182 -4.08 15.25 -8.71
CA TYR A 182 -4.66 14.70 -9.93
C TYR A 182 -6.16 14.93 -9.97
N ALA A 183 -6.70 15.24 -11.17
CA ALA A 183 -8.13 15.25 -11.40
C ALA A 183 -8.67 13.82 -11.42
N TYR A 184 -9.94 13.65 -11.08
CA TYR A 184 -10.61 12.35 -11.14
C TYR A 184 -10.66 11.80 -12.59
N ASP A 185 -11.12 12.61 -13.52
CA ASP A 185 -11.10 12.34 -14.96
C ASP A 185 -10.81 13.62 -15.76
N ASN A 186 -10.45 13.47 -17.04
CA ASN A 186 -10.27 14.58 -17.97
C ASN A 186 -11.62 15.07 -18.45
N ASN A 187 -11.96 16.29 -18.10
CA ASN A 187 -13.16 16.96 -18.58
C ASN A 187 -12.94 17.75 -19.87
N ASP A 188 -11.68 17.97 -20.25
CA ASP A 188 -11.32 18.69 -21.48
C ASP A 188 -10.76 17.73 -22.51
N THR A 189 -11.33 17.77 -23.70
CA THR A 189 -10.98 16.94 -24.87
C THR A 189 -9.56 17.13 -25.42
N THR A 190 -8.73 17.94 -24.77
CA THR A 190 -7.41 18.37 -25.27
C THR A 190 -6.22 17.84 -24.48
N GLY A 191 -6.40 17.00 -23.47
CA GLY A 191 -5.32 16.75 -22.54
C GLY A 191 -4.84 15.32 -22.40
N ASP A 192 -3.59 15.11 -22.69
CA ASP A 192 -2.74 14.00 -22.19
C ASP A 192 -2.49 14.12 -20.67
N GLU A 193 -3.34 14.83 -19.91
CA GLU A 193 -3.14 14.95 -18.46
C GLU A 193 -3.44 13.63 -17.75
N VAL A 194 -2.51 13.23 -16.89
CA VAL A 194 -2.64 12.08 -16.00
C VAL A 194 -3.81 12.29 -15.05
N THR A 195 -4.75 11.34 -15.02
CA THR A 195 -5.91 11.38 -14.14
C THR A 195 -5.97 10.16 -13.23
N LEU A 196 -6.65 10.29 -12.09
CA LEU A 196 -6.84 9.19 -11.14
C LEU A 196 -7.48 7.94 -11.78
N ARG A 197 -8.28 8.14 -12.83
CA ARG A 197 -9.02 7.07 -13.52
C ARG A 197 -8.23 6.43 -14.65
N SER A 198 -7.48 7.18 -15.45
CA SER A 198 -6.86 6.68 -16.68
C SER A 198 -5.45 6.11 -16.49
N ASN A 199 -4.68 6.63 -15.54
CA ASN A 199 -3.25 6.33 -15.38
C ASN A 199 -2.98 5.72 -14.01
N SER A 200 -3.69 4.67 -13.65
CA SER A 200 -3.61 4.05 -12.32
C SER A 200 -2.20 3.58 -11.95
N ASP A 201 -1.40 3.09 -12.90
CA ASP A 201 -0.07 2.56 -12.61
C ASP A 201 0.91 3.68 -12.24
N GLU A 202 0.91 4.80 -12.97
CA GLU A 202 1.76 5.97 -12.67
C GLU A 202 1.40 6.56 -11.29
N ILE A 203 0.11 6.65 -10.99
CA ILE A 203 -0.35 7.16 -9.69
C ILE A 203 0.01 6.22 -8.55
N ASN A 204 -0.05 4.90 -8.77
CA ASN A 204 0.38 3.92 -7.79
C ASN A 204 1.88 4.06 -7.47
N GLU A 205 2.76 4.29 -8.48
CA GLU A 205 4.18 4.55 -8.26
C GLU A 205 4.43 5.82 -7.43
N VAL A 206 3.69 6.88 -7.73
CA VAL A 206 3.76 8.12 -6.93
C VAL A 206 3.30 7.88 -5.50
N LEU A 207 2.21 7.11 -5.32
CA LEU A 207 1.67 6.76 -4.01
C LEU A 207 2.67 5.91 -3.21
N GLU A 208 3.29 4.89 -3.83
CA GLU A 208 4.33 4.07 -3.21
C GLU A 208 5.51 4.91 -2.74
N THR A 209 5.98 5.84 -3.59
CA THR A 209 7.08 6.73 -3.26
C THR A 209 6.75 7.62 -2.06
N ARG A 210 5.57 8.25 -2.06
CA ARG A 210 5.13 9.11 -0.94
C ARG A 210 4.93 8.34 0.35
N LEU A 211 4.41 7.12 0.26
CA LEU A 211 4.28 6.23 1.42
C LEU A 211 5.64 5.79 1.94
N ALA A 212 6.56 5.41 1.07
CA ALA A 212 7.91 5.00 1.45
C ALA A 212 8.65 6.13 2.20
N GLU A 213 8.55 7.38 1.73
CA GLU A 213 9.12 8.55 2.40
C GLU A 213 8.54 8.74 3.82
N ARG A 214 7.22 8.63 3.98
CA ARG A 214 6.53 8.84 5.27
C ARG A 214 6.78 7.70 6.25
N LEU A 215 6.80 6.46 5.76
CA LEU A 215 6.93 5.27 6.58
C LEU A 215 8.39 4.94 6.93
N ALA A 216 9.36 5.56 6.25
CA ALA A 216 10.80 5.41 6.54
C ALA A 216 11.16 5.80 7.98
N ILE A 217 10.44 6.74 8.60
CA ILE A 217 10.65 7.16 10.00
C ILE A 217 10.49 5.97 10.94
N ALA A 218 9.54 5.08 10.64
CA ALA A 218 9.26 3.88 11.44
C ALA A 218 10.09 2.65 11.03
N GLY A 219 11.00 2.78 10.06
CA GLY A 219 11.73 1.63 9.51
C GLY A 219 10.82 0.65 8.76
N ILE A 220 9.70 1.15 8.19
CA ILE A 220 8.74 0.37 7.42
C ILE A 220 9.09 0.50 5.93
N GLU A 221 9.03 -0.63 5.24
CA GLU A 221 9.18 -0.73 3.79
C GLU A 221 7.82 -0.97 3.16
N VAL A 222 7.50 -0.17 2.15
CA VAL A 222 6.35 -0.38 1.27
C VAL A 222 6.76 -1.43 0.24
N VAL A 223 6.01 -2.51 0.15
CA VAL A 223 6.21 -3.56 -0.86
C VAL A 223 5.38 -3.25 -2.10
N GLU A 224 4.14 -2.83 -1.89
CA GLU A 224 3.19 -2.49 -2.93
C GLU A 224 2.09 -1.60 -2.35
N ALA A 225 1.67 -0.57 -3.09
CA ALA A 225 0.52 0.25 -2.75
C ALA A 225 -0.33 0.48 -4.00
N ARG A 226 -1.63 0.15 -3.92
CA ARG A 226 -2.55 0.30 -5.05
C ARG A 226 -3.86 0.91 -4.62
N ILE A 227 -4.40 1.78 -5.45
CA ILE A 227 -5.76 2.28 -5.29
C ILE A 227 -6.71 1.13 -5.63
N ASN A 228 -7.57 0.75 -4.69
CA ASN A 228 -8.56 -0.31 -4.86
C ASN A 228 -9.99 0.21 -4.94
N TYR A 229 -10.22 1.45 -4.57
CA TYR A 229 -11.52 2.08 -4.63
C TYR A 229 -11.38 3.53 -5.09
N LEU A 230 -12.14 3.90 -6.11
CA LEU A 230 -12.19 5.27 -6.64
C LEU A 230 -13.58 5.57 -7.18
N ALA A 231 -14.28 6.51 -6.59
CA ALA A 231 -15.61 6.93 -7.01
C ALA A 231 -15.87 8.39 -6.65
N TYR A 232 -16.79 9.05 -7.34
CA TYR A 232 -17.29 10.32 -6.85
C TYR A 232 -18.02 10.15 -5.52
N ALA A 233 -17.94 11.15 -4.66
CA ALA A 233 -18.71 11.16 -3.43
C ALA A 233 -20.22 11.12 -3.74
N PRO A 234 -21.04 10.44 -2.91
CA PRO A 234 -22.47 10.24 -3.18
C PRO A 234 -23.23 11.53 -3.47
N GLU A 235 -22.82 12.64 -2.88
CA GLU A 235 -23.47 13.94 -3.01
C GLU A 235 -23.41 14.50 -4.41
N ILE A 236 -22.35 14.21 -5.18
CA ILE A 236 -22.15 14.72 -6.53
C ILE A 236 -22.23 13.66 -7.62
N ALA A 237 -22.27 12.38 -7.24
CA ALA A 237 -22.20 11.27 -8.20
C ALA A 237 -23.30 11.37 -9.30
N ALA A 238 -24.54 11.71 -8.93
CA ALA A 238 -25.64 11.86 -9.88
C ALA A 238 -25.45 13.04 -10.84
N VAL A 239 -24.86 14.14 -10.35
CA VAL A 239 -24.60 15.34 -11.18
C VAL A 239 -23.46 15.05 -12.15
N MET A 240 -22.38 14.41 -11.67
CA MET A 240 -21.24 14.03 -12.50
C MET A 240 -21.59 12.99 -13.56
N LEU A 241 -22.48 12.05 -13.26
CA LEU A 241 -22.99 11.10 -14.25
C LEU A 241 -23.72 11.82 -15.36
N ARG A 242 -24.61 12.79 -15.05
CA ARG A 242 -25.30 13.59 -16.07
C ARG A 242 -24.34 14.40 -16.93
N ARG A 243 -23.29 14.97 -16.32
CA ARG A 243 -22.24 15.67 -17.06
C ARG A 243 -21.52 14.74 -18.02
N GLN A 244 -21.07 13.55 -17.57
CA GLN A 244 -20.43 12.56 -18.40
C GLN A 244 -21.34 12.09 -19.55
N GLN A 245 -22.64 11.94 -19.30
CA GLN A 245 -23.61 11.62 -20.35
C GLN A 245 -23.71 12.74 -21.38
N ALA A 246 -23.77 14.00 -20.96
CA ALA A 246 -23.82 15.15 -21.87
C ALA A 246 -22.55 15.25 -22.73
N ASP A 247 -21.37 15.11 -22.10
CA ASP A 247 -20.08 15.13 -22.80
C ASP A 247 -19.95 13.97 -23.79
N ALA A 248 -20.42 12.77 -23.42
CA ALA A 248 -20.47 11.62 -24.33
C ALA A 248 -21.37 11.83 -25.52
N ILE A 249 -22.57 12.46 -25.34
CA ILE A 249 -23.47 12.79 -26.43
C ILE A 249 -22.85 13.82 -27.37
N ILE A 250 -22.21 14.85 -26.83
CA ILE A 250 -21.53 15.87 -27.64
C ILE A 250 -20.41 15.23 -28.46
N SER A 251 -19.55 14.48 -27.84
CA SER A 251 -18.44 13.78 -28.52
C SER A 251 -18.91 12.78 -29.56
N ALA A 252 -19.98 12.07 -29.28
CA ALA A 252 -20.61 11.18 -30.30
C ALA A 252 -21.12 11.96 -31.49
N ARG A 253 -21.79 13.10 -31.28
CA ARG A 253 -22.28 13.95 -32.35
C ARG A 253 -21.17 14.58 -33.18
N GLU A 254 -20.09 15.05 -32.54
CA GLU A 254 -18.92 15.54 -33.25
C GLU A 254 -18.33 14.50 -34.20
N LYS A 255 -18.19 13.25 -33.74
CA LYS A 255 -17.69 12.14 -34.55
C LYS A 255 -18.65 11.79 -35.71
N ILE A 256 -19.98 11.86 -35.49
CA ILE A 256 -20.96 11.66 -36.54
C ILE A 256 -20.82 12.74 -37.60
N VAL A 257 -20.69 14.00 -37.21
CA VAL A 257 -20.53 15.13 -38.16
C VAL A 257 -19.23 15.01 -38.94
N GLU A 258 -18.09 14.73 -38.24
CA GLU A 258 -16.79 14.51 -38.89
C GLU A 258 -16.85 13.36 -39.88
N GLY A 259 -17.45 12.23 -39.51
CA GLY A 259 -17.66 11.08 -40.38
C GLY A 259 -18.55 11.43 -41.57
N ALA A 260 -19.65 12.16 -41.36
CA ALA A 260 -20.55 12.57 -42.41
C ALA A 260 -19.85 13.51 -43.42
N VAL A 261 -19.10 14.50 -42.96
CA VAL A 261 -18.32 15.41 -43.84
C VAL A 261 -17.29 14.62 -44.65
N SER A 262 -16.59 13.68 -44.04
CA SER A 262 -15.63 12.81 -44.73
C SER A 262 -16.30 11.94 -45.80
N MET A 263 -17.45 11.35 -45.48
CA MET A 263 -18.24 10.55 -46.46
C MET A 263 -18.75 11.37 -47.61
N VAL A 264 -19.27 12.57 -47.34
CA VAL A 264 -19.76 13.50 -48.38
C VAL A 264 -18.62 13.93 -49.31
N LYS A 265 -17.46 14.29 -48.73
CA LYS A 265 -16.25 14.62 -49.51
C LYS A 265 -15.83 13.47 -50.41
N MET A 266 -15.73 12.27 -49.86
CA MET A 266 -15.37 11.07 -50.61
C MET A 266 -16.37 10.76 -51.74
N ALA A 267 -17.66 10.96 -51.50
CA ALA A 267 -18.71 10.76 -52.53
C ALA A 267 -18.58 11.76 -53.68
N LEU A 268 -18.35 13.03 -53.38
CA LEU A 268 -18.15 14.09 -54.38
C LEU A 268 -16.88 13.84 -55.22
N ASP A 269 -15.77 13.50 -54.57
CA ASP A 269 -14.50 13.22 -55.25
C ASP A 269 -14.67 12.02 -56.20
N ARG A 270 -15.31 10.92 -55.78
CA ARG A 270 -15.57 9.75 -56.64
C ARG A 270 -16.49 10.05 -57.82
N LEU A 271 -17.56 10.83 -57.60
CA LEU A 271 -18.46 11.22 -58.68
C LEU A 271 -17.79 12.09 -59.73
N ALA A 272 -16.85 12.93 -59.32
CA ALA A 272 -16.04 13.74 -60.23
C ALA A 272 -15.01 12.90 -61.00
N ASP A 273 -14.32 11.97 -60.32
CA ASP A 273 -13.32 11.09 -60.92
C ASP A 273 -13.95 10.11 -61.94
N ASP A 274 -15.11 9.55 -61.61
CA ASP A 274 -15.82 8.59 -62.50
C ASP A 274 -16.58 9.28 -63.64
N GLY A 275 -16.65 10.63 -63.67
CA GLY A 275 -17.31 11.38 -64.76
C GLY A 275 -18.80 11.13 -64.86
N VAL A 276 -19.44 10.66 -63.76
CA VAL A 276 -20.86 10.22 -63.80
C VAL A 276 -21.81 11.39 -63.93
N VAL A 277 -21.47 12.57 -63.35
CA VAL A 277 -22.29 13.79 -63.39
C VAL A 277 -21.39 15.03 -63.35
N GLU A 278 -21.59 15.95 -64.28
CA GLU A 278 -21.05 17.30 -64.17
C GLU A 278 -21.93 18.14 -63.24
N LEU A 279 -21.44 18.37 -62.02
CA LEU A 279 -22.12 19.16 -60.99
C LEU A 279 -21.55 20.58 -60.96
N ASP A 280 -22.41 21.58 -61.18
CA ASP A 280 -22.11 22.96 -60.89
C ASP A 280 -22.04 23.20 -59.36
N GLU A 281 -21.50 24.34 -58.94
CA GLU A 281 -21.26 24.64 -57.50
C GLU A 281 -22.60 24.71 -56.72
N GLU A 282 -23.69 25.12 -57.34
CA GLU A 282 -25.01 25.22 -56.71
C GLU A 282 -25.59 23.84 -56.45
N ARG A 283 -25.48 22.93 -57.42
CA ARG A 283 -25.93 21.53 -57.26
C ARG A 283 -25.08 20.74 -56.29
N LYS A 284 -23.74 21.00 -56.26
CA LYS A 284 -22.87 20.42 -55.23
C LYS A 284 -23.29 20.85 -53.82
N ALA A 285 -23.56 22.16 -53.63
CA ALA A 285 -24.01 22.67 -52.33
C ALA A 285 -25.34 22.06 -51.87
N ALA A 286 -26.29 21.92 -52.77
CA ALA A 286 -27.60 21.28 -52.51
C ALA A 286 -27.42 19.79 -52.15
N MET A 287 -26.55 19.07 -52.85
CA MET A 287 -26.25 17.67 -52.61
C MET A 287 -25.55 17.46 -51.25
N VAL A 288 -24.59 18.31 -50.92
CA VAL A 288 -23.89 18.31 -49.61
C VAL A 288 -24.90 18.52 -48.49
N THR A 289 -25.77 19.51 -48.61
CA THR A 289 -26.79 19.80 -47.58
C THR A 289 -27.73 18.61 -47.39
N ASN A 290 -28.23 18.04 -48.46
CA ASN A 290 -29.13 16.89 -48.40
C ASN A 290 -28.44 15.64 -47.76
N LEU A 291 -27.21 15.35 -48.17
CA LEU A 291 -26.46 14.22 -47.62
C LEU A 291 -26.12 14.42 -46.12
N LEU A 292 -25.72 15.64 -45.73
CA LEU A 292 -25.43 15.92 -44.31
C LEU A 292 -26.70 15.82 -43.45
N VAL A 293 -27.86 16.27 -43.91
CA VAL A 293 -29.14 16.10 -43.19
C VAL A 293 -29.46 14.64 -42.98
N VAL A 294 -29.27 13.78 -44.00
CA VAL A 294 -29.52 12.34 -43.91
C VAL A 294 -28.52 11.64 -43.01
N LEU A 295 -27.21 11.98 -43.12
CA LEU A 295 -26.14 11.32 -42.39
C LEU A 295 -26.02 11.76 -40.93
N CYS A 296 -26.40 13.00 -40.61
CA CYS A 296 -26.36 13.56 -39.24
C CYS A 296 -27.70 13.45 -38.51
N GLY A 297 -28.79 13.04 -39.17
CA GLY A 297 -30.10 12.87 -38.55
C GLY A 297 -30.15 11.65 -37.63
N ASP A 298 -30.80 11.79 -36.47
CA ASP A 298 -30.99 10.69 -35.49
C ASP A 298 -32.10 9.71 -35.95
N GLU A 299 -33.03 10.16 -36.84
CA GLU A 299 -34.13 9.34 -37.39
C GLU A 299 -33.82 8.92 -38.82
N GLY A 300 -34.17 7.68 -39.17
CA GLY A 300 -34.00 7.18 -40.53
C GLY A 300 -34.79 8.07 -41.52
N ALA A 301 -34.06 8.67 -42.48
CA ALA A 301 -34.69 9.51 -43.50
C ALA A 301 -35.73 8.71 -44.31
N GLN A 302 -36.96 9.17 -44.28
CA GLN A 302 -38.00 8.64 -45.17
C GLN A 302 -37.91 9.39 -46.51
N PRO A 303 -37.52 8.73 -47.62
CA PRO A 303 -37.45 9.39 -48.92
C PRO A 303 -38.85 9.71 -49.39
N VAL A 304 -39.18 10.99 -49.51
CA VAL A 304 -40.39 11.44 -50.22
C VAL A 304 -40.03 11.51 -51.71
N VAL A 305 -40.40 10.49 -52.41
CA VAL A 305 -40.29 10.50 -53.89
C VAL A 305 -41.40 11.41 -54.46
N ASN A 306 -41.02 12.61 -54.86
CA ASN A 306 -41.88 13.47 -55.59
C ASN A 306 -41.96 12.93 -57.04
N ALA A 307 -42.98 12.10 -57.33
CA ALA A 307 -43.33 11.70 -58.70
C ALA A 307 -43.92 12.91 -59.35
N GLY A 308 -43.08 13.86 -59.78
CA GLY A 308 -43.47 15.05 -60.47
C GLY A 308 -44.42 14.72 -61.65
N THR A 309 -45.50 15.44 -61.69
CA THR A 309 -46.38 15.45 -62.85
C THR A 309 -45.57 15.84 -64.09
N LEU A 310 -45.34 14.88 -64.96
CA LEU A 310 -44.97 15.12 -66.36
C LEU A 310 -46.01 15.96 -66.99
N HIS A 311 -45.92 17.27 -67.01
CA HIS A 311 -46.64 18.13 -67.89
C HIS A 311 -45.86 18.32 -69.18
N HIS A 312 -46.51 17.98 -70.31
CA HIS A 312 -46.08 18.14 -71.67
C HIS A 312 -45.62 19.56 -71.98
#